data_8803bb41a8374bfe20c28ccffd7ef7ef
#
_entry.id   8803bb41a8374bfe20c28ccffd7ef7ef
#
_cell.length_a   1.000
_cell.length_b   1.000
_cell.length_c   1.000
_cell.angle_alpha   90.00
_cell.angle_beta   90.00
_cell.angle_gamma   90.00
#
_symmetry.space_group_name_H-M   'P 1'
#
loop_
_entity.id
_entity.type
_entity.pdbx_description
1 polymer ?
#
loop_
_entity_poly.entity_id
_entity_poly.type
_entity_poly.pdbx_seq_one_letter_code
_entity_poly.pdbx_strand_id
1 'polypeptide(L)'
;MATRGAPRLPDPVEAALDALARALRATAGGGRDAQGVPAAVRKRVAALTAAPAGQLAAADLAHALGVLDVSLSEAGRLFGVSRSAVEQWLQRGVPAARLGRAANLARIADILERNLKPGRIPAVVREPAEAYGGTSILGLIRAGRDDEARELLERAFDWSRTA
;
A
#
# COMPACT_ATOMS: atom_id res chain seq x y z
N MET A 1 -29.91 38.83 22.37
CA MET A 1 -29.36 38.86 20.99
C MET A 1 -28.67 37.53 20.72
N ALA A 2 -29.33 36.69 19.90
CA ALA A 2 -28.80 35.36 19.60
C ALA A 2 -28.01 35.41 18.30
N THR A 3 -26.72 35.16 18.35
CA THR A 3 -25.84 35.04 17.20
C THR A 3 -26.12 33.73 16.46
N ARG A 4 -26.80 33.83 15.32
CA ARG A 4 -26.93 32.69 14.38
C ARG A 4 -25.55 32.28 13.88
N GLY A 5 -25.12 31.08 14.27
CA GLY A 5 -23.94 30.46 13.69
C GLY A 5 -24.12 30.24 12.19
N ALA A 6 -23.14 30.64 11.41
CA ALA A 6 -23.13 30.40 9.96
C ALA A 6 -23.14 28.89 9.67
N PRO A 7 -23.83 28.41 8.65
CA PRO A 7 -23.82 27.01 8.26
C PRO A 7 -22.40 26.63 7.84
N ARG A 8 -21.86 25.60 8.52
CA ARG A 8 -20.57 25.02 8.19
C ARG A 8 -20.72 24.33 6.84
N LEU A 9 -19.98 24.78 5.84
CA LEU A 9 -19.92 24.07 4.54
C LEU A 9 -19.36 22.65 4.82
N PRO A 10 -19.97 21.61 4.25
CA PRO A 10 -19.49 20.25 4.41
C PRO A 10 -18.06 20.14 3.82
N ASP A 11 -17.22 19.37 4.51
CA ASP A 11 -15.88 19.05 4.04
C ASP A 11 -15.96 18.42 2.64
N PRO A 12 -15.19 18.89 1.65
CA PRO A 12 -15.22 18.35 0.29
C PRO A 12 -14.99 16.83 0.25
N VAL A 13 -14.29 16.26 1.25
CA VAL A 13 -14.10 14.82 1.40
C VAL A 13 -15.38 14.13 1.85
N GLU A 14 -16.11 14.68 2.82
CA GLU A 14 -17.42 14.13 3.26
C GLU A 14 -18.45 14.18 2.14
N ALA A 15 -18.50 15.28 1.38
CA ALA A 15 -19.39 15.41 0.24
C ALA A 15 -19.08 14.39 -0.87
N ALA A 16 -17.80 14.09 -1.11
CA ALA A 16 -17.36 13.08 -2.06
C ALA A 16 -17.69 11.65 -1.59
N LEU A 17 -17.50 11.34 -0.31
CA LEU A 17 -17.86 10.05 0.29
C LEU A 17 -19.38 9.81 0.27
N ASP A 18 -20.18 10.82 0.55
CA ASP A 18 -21.63 10.75 0.47
C ASP A 18 -22.16 10.59 -0.97
N ALA A 19 -21.49 11.21 -1.93
CA ALA A 19 -21.81 11.03 -3.35
C ALA A 19 -21.45 9.60 -3.81
N LEU A 20 -20.31 9.05 -3.38
CA LEU A 20 -19.88 7.69 -3.66
C LEU A 20 -20.82 6.67 -3.01
N ALA A 21 -21.21 6.88 -1.75
CA ALA A 21 -22.13 6.01 -1.03
C ALA A 21 -23.57 6.03 -1.64
N ARG A 22 -23.99 7.15 -2.20
CA ARG A 22 -25.24 7.25 -2.97
C ARG A 22 -25.17 6.52 -4.30
N ALA A 23 -24.06 6.65 -5.03
CA ALA A 23 -23.83 5.94 -6.28
C ALA A 23 -23.77 4.42 -6.08
N LEU A 24 -23.09 3.94 -5.03
CA LEU A 24 -23.04 2.52 -4.68
C LEU A 24 -24.40 1.96 -4.26
N ARG A 25 -25.22 2.73 -3.53
CA ARG A 25 -26.59 2.32 -3.17
C ARG A 25 -27.53 2.29 -4.36
N ALA A 26 -27.37 3.20 -5.31
CA ALA A 26 -28.15 3.20 -6.55
C ALA A 26 -27.83 2.01 -7.46
N THR A 27 -26.59 1.50 -7.42
CA THR A 27 -26.17 0.30 -8.15
C THR A 27 -26.53 -1.01 -7.45
N ALA A 28 -26.66 -1.00 -6.11
CA ALA A 28 -27.01 -2.19 -5.33
C ALA A 28 -28.53 -2.52 -5.38
N GLY A 29 -29.38 -1.56 -5.77
CA GLY A 29 -30.84 -1.73 -5.88
C GLY A 29 -31.34 -2.28 -7.21
N GLY A 30 -30.50 -2.44 -8.22
CA GLY A 30 -30.84 -2.95 -9.56
C GLY A 30 -29.98 -4.14 -9.91
N GLY A 31 -30.45 -5.34 -9.61
CA GLY A 31 -29.82 -6.55 -10.12
C GLY A 31 -29.84 -6.56 -11.64
N ARG A 32 -28.70 -6.93 -12.22
CA ARG A 32 -28.31 -7.24 -13.59
C ARG A 32 -27.42 -6.18 -14.25
N ASP A 33 -26.23 -6.66 -14.57
CA ASP A 33 -25.27 -6.17 -15.55
C ASP A 33 -24.36 -5.00 -15.16
N ALA A 34 -23.26 -5.37 -14.49
CA ALA A 34 -22.02 -4.57 -14.49
C ALA A 34 -21.46 -4.33 -15.93
N GLN A 35 -22.11 -4.83 -16.96
CA GLN A 35 -21.78 -4.67 -18.38
C GLN A 35 -22.34 -3.38 -19.01
N GLY A 36 -23.27 -2.67 -18.34
CA GLY A 36 -23.91 -1.48 -18.88
C GLY A 36 -23.14 -0.16 -18.68
N VAL A 37 -22.06 -0.15 -17.91
CA VAL A 37 -21.27 1.07 -17.70
C VAL A 37 -20.32 1.29 -18.88
N PRO A 38 -20.42 2.42 -19.62
CA PRO A 38 -19.53 2.72 -20.74
C PRO A 38 -18.04 2.60 -20.34
N ALA A 39 -17.23 1.99 -21.21
CA ALA A 39 -15.80 1.79 -20.95
C ALA A 39 -15.08 3.09 -20.58
N ALA A 40 -15.50 4.23 -21.13
CA ALA A 40 -15.00 5.56 -20.81
C ALA A 40 -15.27 5.96 -19.34
N VAL A 41 -16.44 5.61 -18.80
CA VAL A 41 -16.80 5.89 -17.40
C VAL A 41 -16.02 4.97 -16.46
N ARG A 42 -15.91 3.69 -16.79
CA ARG A 42 -15.06 2.74 -16.03
C ARG A 42 -13.61 3.19 -15.99
N LYS A 43 -13.05 3.62 -17.14
CA LYS A 43 -11.68 4.13 -17.22
C LYS A 43 -11.50 5.42 -16.40
N ARG A 44 -12.51 6.30 -16.38
CA ARG A 44 -12.47 7.56 -15.63
C ARG A 44 -12.64 7.36 -14.12
N VAL A 45 -13.51 6.45 -13.70
CA VAL A 45 -13.66 6.05 -12.28
C VAL A 45 -12.40 5.35 -11.81
N ALA A 46 -11.83 4.42 -12.59
CA ALA A 46 -10.56 3.78 -12.27
C ALA A 46 -9.41 4.78 -12.18
N ALA A 47 -9.36 5.79 -13.04
CA ALA A 47 -8.35 6.84 -12.98
C ALA A 47 -8.52 7.76 -11.75
N LEU A 48 -9.76 8.07 -11.35
CA LEU A 48 -10.03 8.89 -10.16
C LEU A 48 -9.79 8.17 -8.85
N THR A 49 -9.95 6.84 -8.80
CA THR A 49 -9.68 6.03 -7.62
C THR A 49 -8.24 5.55 -7.55
N ALA A 50 -7.56 5.34 -8.70
CA ALA A 50 -6.18 4.85 -8.73
C ALA A 50 -5.14 5.96 -8.48
N ALA A 51 -5.42 7.20 -8.90
CA ALA A 51 -4.46 8.30 -8.74
C ALA A 51 -4.13 8.61 -7.26
N PRO A 52 -5.11 8.83 -6.37
CA PRO A 52 -4.81 9.05 -4.95
C PRO A 52 -4.23 7.81 -4.27
N ALA A 53 -4.70 6.61 -4.58
CA ALA A 53 -4.16 5.36 -4.04
C ALA A 53 -2.71 5.15 -4.47
N GLY A 54 -2.37 5.41 -5.72
CA GLY A 54 -1.02 5.31 -6.23
C GLY A 54 -0.06 6.32 -5.60
N GLN A 55 -0.52 7.52 -5.30
CA GLN A 55 0.30 8.55 -4.64
C GLN A 55 0.52 8.25 -3.16
N LEU A 56 -0.49 7.78 -2.43
CA LEU A 56 -0.34 7.30 -1.06
C LEU A 56 0.64 6.14 -1.00
N ALA A 57 0.47 5.15 -1.89
CA ALA A 57 1.38 4.02 -1.99
C ALA A 57 2.83 4.43 -2.35
N ALA A 58 3.03 5.52 -3.07
CA ALA A 58 4.36 6.05 -3.37
C ALA A 58 5.05 6.62 -2.12
N ALA A 59 4.30 7.34 -1.27
CA ALA A 59 4.81 7.85 0.00
C ALA A 59 5.16 6.70 0.96
N ASP A 60 4.26 5.71 1.09
CA ASP A 60 4.47 4.52 1.90
C ASP A 60 5.67 3.69 1.39
N LEU A 61 5.81 3.55 0.06
CA LEU A 61 6.96 2.90 -0.56
C LEU A 61 8.26 3.63 -0.27
N ALA A 62 8.27 4.96 -0.40
CA ALA A 62 9.46 5.78 -0.10
C ALA A 62 9.90 5.60 1.36
N HIS A 63 8.94 5.63 2.29
CA HIS A 63 9.18 5.38 3.71
C HIS A 63 9.76 3.98 3.94
N ALA A 64 9.12 2.95 3.38
CA ALA A 64 9.57 1.56 3.50
C ALA A 64 10.99 1.34 2.96
N LEU A 65 11.33 1.92 1.82
CA LEU A 65 12.69 1.84 1.27
C LEU A 65 13.72 2.47 2.22
N GLY A 66 13.36 3.59 2.87
CA GLY A 66 14.19 4.24 3.88
C GLY A 66 14.38 3.38 5.12
N VAL A 67 13.30 2.83 5.68
CA VAL A 67 13.33 1.97 6.88
C VAL A 67 14.18 0.72 6.66
N LEU A 68 14.05 0.09 5.50
CA LEU A 68 14.75 -1.14 5.13
C LEU A 68 16.17 -0.90 4.61
N ASP A 69 16.56 0.38 4.45
CA ASP A 69 17.81 0.81 3.82
C ASP A 69 18.00 0.18 2.43
N VAL A 70 16.95 0.23 1.60
CA VAL A 70 16.91 -0.33 0.25
C VAL A 70 17.10 0.79 -0.76
N SER A 71 18.19 0.72 -1.55
CA SER A 71 18.44 1.66 -2.64
C SER A 71 17.44 1.51 -3.78
N LEU A 72 17.27 2.55 -4.62
CA LEU A 72 16.40 2.49 -5.80
C LEU A 72 16.78 1.36 -6.78
N SER A 73 18.08 1.09 -6.92
CA SER A 73 18.58 -0.02 -7.76
C SER A 73 18.21 -1.39 -7.16
N GLU A 74 18.26 -1.53 -5.84
CA GLU A 74 17.85 -2.74 -5.13
C GLU A 74 16.33 -2.89 -5.18
N ALA A 75 15.58 -1.81 -4.99
CA ALA A 75 14.13 -1.79 -5.15
C ALA A 75 13.71 -2.23 -6.57
N GLY A 76 14.41 -1.76 -7.61
CA GLY A 76 14.20 -2.24 -8.97
C GLY A 76 14.33 -3.76 -9.09
N ARG A 77 15.37 -4.33 -8.47
CA ARG A 77 15.55 -5.80 -8.42
C ARG A 77 14.46 -6.52 -7.62
N LEU A 78 14.01 -5.93 -6.51
CA LEU A 78 12.92 -6.50 -5.71
C LEU A 78 11.60 -6.56 -6.49
N PHE A 79 11.29 -5.51 -7.25
CA PHE A 79 10.05 -5.42 -8.03
C PHE A 79 10.16 -6.00 -9.45
N GLY A 80 11.36 -6.40 -9.89
CA GLY A 80 11.59 -6.90 -11.25
C GLY A 80 11.44 -5.80 -12.31
N VAL A 81 11.89 -4.57 -12.00
CA VAL A 81 11.80 -3.39 -12.87
C VAL A 81 13.12 -2.61 -12.87
N SER A 82 13.23 -1.60 -13.74
CA SER A 82 14.40 -0.72 -13.74
C SER A 82 14.39 0.24 -12.54
N ARG A 83 15.57 0.74 -12.16
CA ARG A 83 15.71 1.84 -11.19
C ARG A 83 14.85 3.05 -11.57
N SER A 84 14.86 3.43 -12.85
CA SER A 84 14.08 4.57 -13.37
C SER A 84 12.59 4.38 -13.19
N ALA A 85 12.10 3.14 -13.33
CA ALA A 85 10.69 2.85 -13.09
C ALA A 85 10.30 3.09 -11.62
N VAL A 86 11.12 2.64 -10.67
CA VAL A 86 10.90 2.92 -9.24
C VAL A 86 10.93 4.42 -8.96
N GLU A 87 11.89 5.14 -9.53
CA GLU A 87 11.99 6.60 -9.40
C GLU A 87 10.73 7.31 -9.92
N GLN A 88 10.22 6.87 -11.09
CA GLN A 88 8.94 7.37 -11.62
C GLN A 88 7.75 7.06 -10.69
N TRP A 89 7.72 5.90 -10.05
CA TRP A 89 6.67 5.55 -9.10
C TRP A 89 6.66 6.48 -7.89
N LEU A 90 7.85 6.82 -7.38
CA LEU A 90 7.97 7.74 -6.24
C LEU A 90 7.53 9.17 -6.61
N GLN A 91 7.69 9.59 -7.88
CA GLN A 91 7.30 10.92 -8.35
C GLN A 91 5.84 11.01 -8.79
N ARG A 92 5.30 9.98 -9.44
CA ARG A 92 4.01 10.01 -10.14
C ARG A 92 2.95 9.09 -9.53
N GLY A 93 3.33 8.23 -8.63
CA GLY A 93 2.48 7.20 -8.03
C GLY A 93 2.80 5.80 -8.50
N VAL A 94 2.54 4.82 -7.63
CA VAL A 94 2.73 3.40 -7.92
C VAL A 94 1.64 2.92 -8.89
N PRO A 95 2.00 2.20 -9.97
CA PRO A 95 1.00 1.64 -10.90
C PRO A 95 0.07 0.65 -10.21
N ALA A 96 -1.20 0.60 -10.64
CA ALA A 96 -2.23 -0.26 -10.06
C ALA A 96 -1.81 -1.74 -9.95
N ALA A 97 -1.11 -2.27 -10.97
CA ALA A 97 -0.60 -3.64 -10.98
C ALA A 97 0.49 -3.91 -9.92
N ARG A 98 1.05 -2.89 -9.29
CA ARG A 98 2.13 -2.98 -8.31
C ARG A 98 1.72 -2.54 -6.91
N LEU A 99 0.50 -2.02 -6.74
CA LEU A 99 -0.01 -1.52 -5.45
C LEU A 99 0.06 -2.58 -4.36
N GLY A 100 -0.35 -3.82 -4.63
CA GLY A 100 -0.33 -4.91 -3.65
C GLY A 100 1.08 -5.18 -3.11
N ARG A 101 2.08 -5.28 -3.99
CA ARG A 101 3.46 -5.50 -3.57
C ARG A 101 4.06 -4.31 -2.82
N ALA A 102 3.75 -3.08 -3.26
CA ALA A 102 4.17 -1.88 -2.55
C ALA A 102 3.55 -1.81 -1.15
N ALA A 103 2.27 -2.14 -1.01
CA ALA A 103 1.58 -2.22 0.28
C ALA A 103 2.17 -3.30 1.21
N ASN A 104 2.52 -4.47 0.67
CA ASN A 104 3.19 -5.51 1.46
C ASN A 104 4.56 -5.05 1.96
N LEU A 105 5.35 -4.40 1.11
CA LEU A 105 6.65 -3.86 1.52
C LEU A 105 6.50 -2.79 2.62
N ALA A 106 5.52 -1.89 2.48
CA ALA A 106 5.20 -0.89 3.50
C ALA A 106 4.77 -1.56 4.82
N ARG A 107 3.93 -2.58 4.75
CA ARG A 107 3.50 -3.33 5.94
C ARG A 107 4.65 -4.06 6.63
N ILE A 108 5.56 -4.66 5.87
CA ILE A 108 6.78 -5.29 6.39
C ILE A 108 7.64 -4.25 7.12
N ALA A 109 7.87 -3.08 6.52
CA ALA A 109 8.62 -1.99 7.14
C ALA A 109 7.96 -1.53 8.46
N ASP A 110 6.66 -1.33 8.46
CA ASP A 110 5.85 -1.00 9.62
C ASP A 110 5.98 -2.00 10.79
N ILE A 111 5.95 -3.31 10.48
CA ILE A 111 6.09 -4.37 11.48
C ILE A 111 7.48 -4.31 12.10
N LEU A 112 8.51 -4.17 11.27
CA LEU A 112 9.89 -4.12 11.73
C LEU A 112 10.17 -2.85 12.55
N GLU A 113 9.68 -1.70 12.11
CA GLU A 113 9.87 -0.42 12.80
C GLU A 113 9.22 -0.40 14.19
N ARG A 114 8.05 -1.04 14.34
CA ARG A 114 7.39 -1.15 15.65
C ARG A 114 8.06 -2.10 16.61
N ASN A 115 8.77 -3.09 16.12
CA ASN A 115 9.31 -4.18 16.94
C ASN A 115 10.84 -4.16 17.09
N LEU A 116 11.55 -3.43 16.24
CA LEU A 116 13.01 -3.38 16.23
C LEU A 116 13.53 -1.95 16.32
N LYS A 117 14.73 -1.81 16.87
CA LYS A 117 15.45 -0.54 16.80
C LYS A 117 15.84 -0.24 15.34
N PRO A 118 15.67 1.01 14.84
CA PRO A 118 15.90 1.35 13.43
C PRO A 118 17.25 0.88 12.87
N GLY A 119 18.33 1.05 13.62
CA GLY A 119 19.68 0.61 13.19
C GLY A 119 19.86 -0.90 13.07
N ARG A 120 18.92 -1.72 13.54
CA ARG A 120 18.96 -3.19 13.42
C ARG A 120 18.20 -3.71 12.20
N ILE A 121 17.26 -2.95 11.70
CA ILE A 121 16.37 -3.37 10.61
C ILE A 121 17.14 -3.74 9.34
N PRO A 122 18.09 -2.94 8.84
CA PRO A 122 18.83 -3.27 7.62
C PRO A 122 19.61 -4.59 7.69
N ALA A 123 20.14 -4.93 8.85
CA ALA A 123 20.80 -6.20 9.05
C ALA A 123 19.81 -7.37 9.07
N VAL A 124 18.73 -7.25 9.85
CA VAL A 124 17.71 -8.31 10.00
C VAL A 124 17.07 -8.67 8.66
N VAL A 125 16.76 -7.69 7.80
CA VAL A 125 16.11 -7.97 6.51
C VAL A 125 17.03 -8.65 5.50
N ARG A 126 18.34 -8.58 5.71
CA ARG A 126 19.36 -9.18 4.82
C ARG A 126 19.88 -10.52 5.34
N GLU A 127 19.72 -10.78 6.65
CA GLU A 127 20.22 -12.00 7.30
C GLU A 127 19.37 -13.21 6.88
N PRO A 128 19.96 -14.28 6.34
CA PRO A 128 19.27 -15.54 6.12
C PRO A 128 18.90 -16.19 7.44
N ALA A 129 17.70 -16.77 7.54
CA ALA A 129 17.27 -17.49 8.73
C ALA A 129 16.49 -18.76 8.36
N GLU A 130 16.61 -19.78 9.21
CA GLU A 130 15.86 -21.05 9.04
C GLU A 130 14.34 -20.81 9.00
N ALA A 131 13.85 -19.85 9.80
CA ALA A 131 12.45 -19.46 9.82
C ALA A 131 11.93 -18.96 8.44
N TYR A 132 12.83 -18.56 7.54
CA TYR A 132 12.53 -18.12 6.17
C TYR A 132 13.00 -19.15 5.12
N GLY A 133 13.20 -20.40 5.53
CA GLY A 133 13.69 -21.46 4.63
C GLY A 133 15.13 -21.24 4.17
N GLY A 134 15.99 -20.67 5.02
CA GLY A 134 17.39 -20.42 4.72
C GLY A 134 17.64 -19.20 3.81
N THR A 135 16.60 -18.42 3.50
CA THR A 135 16.72 -17.14 2.77
C THR A 135 16.54 -15.96 3.72
N SER A 136 16.68 -14.74 3.20
CA SER A 136 16.41 -13.50 3.95
C SER A 136 15.03 -12.94 3.62
N ILE A 137 14.53 -11.99 4.42
CA ILE A 137 13.28 -11.28 4.15
C ILE A 137 13.33 -10.61 2.76
N LEU A 138 14.43 -9.92 2.43
CA LEU A 138 14.62 -9.34 1.09
C LEU A 138 14.71 -10.41 0.01
N GLY A 139 15.24 -11.59 0.33
CA GLY A 139 15.27 -12.76 -0.57
C GLY A 139 13.85 -13.25 -0.92
N LEU A 140 12.97 -13.37 0.07
CA LEU A 140 11.56 -13.71 -0.13
C LEU A 140 10.84 -12.68 -1.02
N ILE A 141 11.02 -11.40 -0.72
CA ILE A 141 10.41 -10.31 -1.49
C ILE A 141 10.89 -10.33 -2.95
N ARG A 142 12.20 -10.56 -3.18
CA ARG A 142 12.77 -10.69 -4.52
C ARG A 142 12.19 -11.87 -5.29
N ALA A 143 11.89 -12.96 -4.60
CA ALA A 143 11.26 -14.15 -5.17
C ALA A 143 9.74 -13.97 -5.44
N GLY A 144 9.17 -12.79 -5.14
CA GLY A 144 7.73 -12.53 -5.26
C GLY A 144 6.89 -13.16 -4.14
N ARG A 145 7.53 -13.56 -3.03
CA ARG A 145 6.91 -14.17 -1.84
C ARG A 145 6.74 -13.12 -0.72
N ASP A 146 6.34 -11.92 -1.10
CA ASP A 146 6.21 -10.78 -0.17
C ASP A 146 5.04 -10.97 0.81
N ASP A 147 3.94 -11.63 0.41
CA ASP A 147 2.86 -12.02 1.33
C ASP A 147 3.37 -12.97 2.41
N GLU A 148 4.16 -13.96 2.03
CA GLU A 148 4.73 -14.92 2.98
C GLU A 148 5.71 -14.24 3.95
N ALA A 149 6.57 -13.35 3.45
CA ALA A 149 7.48 -12.57 4.29
C ALA A 149 6.72 -11.75 5.33
N ARG A 150 5.61 -11.11 4.93
CA ARG A 150 4.73 -10.37 5.83
C ARG A 150 4.09 -11.27 6.89
N GLU A 151 3.51 -12.40 6.48
CA GLU A 151 2.86 -13.34 7.40
C GLU A 151 3.83 -13.97 8.40
N LEU A 152 5.05 -14.28 7.98
CA LEU A 152 6.10 -14.79 8.86
C LEU A 152 6.46 -13.76 9.94
N LEU A 153 6.61 -12.49 9.55
CA LEU A 153 6.89 -11.41 10.49
C LEU A 153 5.72 -11.13 11.43
N GLU A 154 4.48 -11.09 10.93
CA GLU A 154 3.29 -10.93 11.76
C GLU A 154 3.21 -12.03 12.82
N ARG A 155 3.49 -13.27 12.46
CA ARG A 155 3.53 -14.39 13.42
C ARG A 155 4.69 -14.31 14.40
N ALA A 156 5.87 -13.88 13.95
CA ALA A 156 7.05 -13.77 14.79
C ALA A 156 6.89 -12.72 15.90
N PHE A 157 6.16 -11.64 15.61
CA PHE A 157 5.91 -10.55 16.55
C PHE A 157 4.52 -10.56 17.19
N ASP A 158 3.74 -11.61 16.99
CA ASP A 158 2.44 -11.78 17.65
C ASP A 158 2.62 -12.33 19.07
N TRP A 159 2.96 -11.44 20.00
CA TRP A 159 3.16 -11.77 21.43
C TRP A 159 1.86 -12.20 22.14
N SER A 160 0.69 -11.97 21.55
CA SER A 160 -0.60 -12.35 22.14
C SER A 160 -0.82 -13.87 22.19
N ARG A 161 -0.04 -14.63 21.42
CA ARG A 161 -0.14 -16.10 21.33
C ARG A 161 0.72 -16.84 22.35
N THR A 162 1.51 -16.14 23.15
CA THR A 162 2.49 -16.73 24.09
C THR A 162 2.08 -16.55 25.57
N ALA A 163 0.90 -15.97 25.82
CA ALA A 163 0.33 -15.81 27.16
C ALA A 163 -0.68 -16.91 27.50
#